data_855cb313daccedf24105eff4ed5ff6bf
#
_entry.id   855cb313daccedf24105eff4ed5ff6bf
#
_cell.length_a   1.000
_cell.length_b   1.000
_cell.length_c   1.000
_cell.angle_alpha   90.00
_cell.angle_beta   90.00
_cell.angle_gamma   90.00
#
_symmetry.space_group_name_H-M   'P 1'
#
loop_
_entity.id
_entity.type
_entity.pdbx_description
1 polymer ?
#
loop_
_entity_poly.entity_id
_entity_poly.type
_entity_poly.pdbx_seq_one_letter_code
_entity_poly.pdbx_strand_id
1 'polypeptide(L)'
;DLLACDTALQINGVSPVLFAEAFAKPMVAANHGTIAIIGSVAGDRGRKTNYVYGAAKGLVSRYAQGMQHRLAHTGVKVVLIKPGPTDTPMTSDLKAKGQKMASVEVVAQDIVKGIAAGQPVVYTPGIWRVIMLVVMHLPRFVFNKLNI
;
A
#
# COMPACT_ATOMS: atom_id res chain seq x y z
N ASP A 1 -16.34 -9.01 -14.79
CA ASP A 1 -17.51 -8.32 -14.25
C ASP A 1 -17.14 -6.87 -13.90
N LEU A 2 -17.81 -5.88 -14.56
CA LEU A 2 -17.52 -4.45 -14.37
C LEU A 2 -17.92 -3.96 -12.98
N LEU A 3 -19.00 -4.49 -12.40
CA LEU A 3 -19.44 -4.12 -11.06
C LEU A 3 -18.44 -4.55 -9.99
N ALA A 4 -17.87 -5.73 -10.12
CA ALA A 4 -16.82 -6.20 -9.22
C ALA A 4 -15.54 -5.36 -9.35
N CYS A 5 -15.18 -4.94 -10.57
CA CYS A 5 -14.06 -4.04 -10.80
C CYS A 5 -14.29 -2.67 -10.16
N ASP A 6 -15.48 -2.07 -10.36
CA ASP A 6 -15.85 -0.79 -9.75
C ASP A 6 -15.79 -0.88 -8.22
N THR A 7 -16.43 -1.89 -7.64
CA THR A 7 -16.41 -2.12 -6.19
C THR A 7 -14.98 -2.25 -5.64
N ALA A 8 -14.11 -2.99 -6.35
CA ALA A 8 -12.72 -3.15 -5.95
C ALA A 8 -11.94 -1.82 -5.97
N LEU A 9 -12.16 -0.98 -7.00
CA LEU A 9 -11.55 0.34 -7.12
C LEU A 9 -12.06 1.29 -6.03
N GLN A 10 -13.38 1.31 -5.79
CA GLN A 10 -13.99 2.14 -4.75
C GLN A 10 -13.46 1.81 -3.36
N ILE A 11 -13.48 0.54 -2.97
CA ILE A 11 -13.08 0.10 -1.64
C ILE A 11 -11.56 0.26 -1.43
N ASN A 12 -10.74 -0.17 -2.40
CA ASN A 12 -9.29 -0.24 -2.22
C ASN A 12 -8.52 1.00 -2.66
N GLY A 13 -9.15 1.89 -3.42
CA GLY A 13 -8.53 3.09 -3.99
C GLY A 13 -9.21 4.37 -3.55
N VAL A 14 -10.44 4.59 -4.00
CA VAL A 14 -11.15 5.87 -3.83
C VAL A 14 -11.46 6.15 -2.36
N SER A 15 -12.05 5.18 -1.64
CA SER A 15 -12.43 5.34 -0.24
C SER A 15 -11.24 5.72 0.67
N PRO A 16 -10.08 5.03 0.65
CA PRO A 16 -8.92 5.44 1.44
C PRO A 16 -8.44 6.87 1.16
N VAL A 17 -8.49 7.30 -0.10
CA VAL A 17 -8.12 8.67 -0.50
C VAL A 17 -9.06 9.71 0.09
N LEU A 18 -10.38 9.48 -0.03
CA LEU A 18 -11.38 10.39 0.51
C LEU A 18 -11.32 10.50 2.04
N PHE A 19 -11.13 9.39 2.74
CA PHE A 19 -10.92 9.41 4.19
C PHE A 19 -9.64 10.18 4.57
N ALA A 20 -8.54 9.92 3.88
CA ALA A 20 -7.29 10.62 4.15
C ALA A 20 -7.42 12.14 3.95
N GLU A 21 -8.11 12.61 2.90
CA GLU A 21 -8.40 14.04 2.67
C GLU A 21 -9.30 14.62 3.76
N ALA A 22 -10.34 13.88 4.17
CA ALA A 22 -11.23 14.36 5.23
C ALA A 22 -10.48 14.59 6.56
N PHE A 23 -9.57 13.69 6.93
CA PHE A 23 -8.76 13.83 8.15
C PHE A 23 -7.60 14.83 8.00
N ALA A 24 -7.09 15.07 6.81
CA ALA A 24 -6.00 16.01 6.59
C ALA A 24 -6.36 17.43 7.00
N LYS A 25 -7.57 17.89 6.69
CA LYS A 25 -8.01 19.26 6.95
C LYS A 25 -7.89 19.66 8.44
N PRO A 26 -8.50 18.96 9.40
CA PRO A 26 -8.37 19.28 10.81
C PRO A 26 -6.93 19.10 11.34
N MET A 27 -6.17 18.11 10.85
CA MET A 27 -4.78 17.90 11.26
C MET A 27 -3.87 19.05 10.81
N VAL A 28 -4.07 19.54 9.58
CA VAL A 28 -3.34 20.71 9.08
C VAL A 28 -3.66 21.96 9.90
N ALA A 29 -4.94 22.19 10.25
CA ALA A 29 -5.34 23.30 11.10
C ALA A 29 -4.71 23.22 12.50
N ALA A 30 -4.60 22.02 13.06
CA ALA A 30 -3.94 21.77 14.34
C ALA A 30 -2.39 21.73 14.23
N ASN A 31 -1.86 21.70 13.02
CA ASN A 31 -0.44 21.55 12.69
C ASN A 31 0.24 20.35 13.38
N HIS A 32 -0.49 19.27 13.62
CA HIS A 32 0.05 18.02 14.15
C HIS A 32 -0.82 16.82 13.78
N GLY A 33 -0.24 15.63 13.80
CA GLY A 33 -0.92 14.38 13.58
C GLY A 33 -0.17 13.47 12.60
N THR A 34 -0.67 12.24 12.46
CA THR A 34 -0.12 11.28 11.50
C THR A 34 -1.27 10.62 10.73
N ILE A 35 -1.20 10.68 9.41
CA ILE A 35 -2.11 10.00 8.50
C ILE A 35 -1.39 8.75 7.98
N ALA A 36 -1.79 7.58 8.48
CA ALA A 36 -1.27 6.29 8.04
C ALA A 36 -2.22 5.67 7.02
N ILE A 37 -1.74 5.40 5.81
CA ILE A 37 -2.56 4.92 4.69
C ILE A 37 -2.10 3.51 4.32
N ILE A 38 -3.04 2.55 4.34
CA ILE A 38 -2.77 1.15 3.99
C ILE A 38 -2.79 0.98 2.47
N GLY A 39 -1.61 0.96 1.88
CA GLY A 39 -1.37 0.59 0.50
C GLY A 39 -1.19 -0.92 0.31
N SER A 40 -0.27 -1.30 -0.55
CA SER A 40 0.18 -2.68 -0.79
C SER A 40 1.41 -2.66 -1.71
N VAL A 41 2.24 -3.69 -1.63
CA VAL A 41 3.28 -3.96 -2.65
C VAL A 41 2.68 -4.19 -4.05
N ALA A 42 1.40 -4.57 -4.13
CA ALA A 42 0.68 -4.74 -5.40
C ALA A 42 0.51 -3.41 -6.16
N GLY A 43 0.56 -2.27 -5.47
CA GLY A 43 0.47 -0.95 -6.08
C GLY A 43 1.76 -0.46 -6.75
N ASP A 44 2.88 -1.16 -6.60
CA ASP A 44 4.17 -0.73 -7.13
C ASP A 44 4.36 -1.09 -8.61
N ARG A 45 3.79 -2.22 -9.04
CA ARG A 45 3.80 -2.65 -10.44
C ARG A 45 2.57 -3.50 -10.75
N GLY A 46 1.87 -3.18 -11.85
CA GLY A 46 0.73 -3.97 -12.33
C GLY A 46 1.13 -5.39 -12.68
N ARG A 47 0.34 -6.37 -12.22
CA ARG A 47 0.55 -7.81 -12.44
C ARG A 47 -0.71 -8.44 -12.97
N LYS A 48 -0.58 -9.43 -13.87
CA LYS A 48 -1.72 -10.07 -14.54
C LYS A 48 -2.73 -10.71 -13.60
N THR A 49 -2.28 -11.15 -12.43
CA THR A 49 -3.11 -11.88 -11.47
C THR A 49 -4.03 -10.99 -10.63
N ASN A 50 -3.70 -9.68 -10.51
CA ASN A 50 -4.43 -8.77 -9.62
C ASN A 50 -4.38 -7.30 -10.09
N TYR A 51 -4.43 -7.05 -11.41
CA TYR A 51 -4.21 -5.71 -11.98
C TYR A 51 -5.23 -4.66 -11.53
N VAL A 52 -6.49 -5.02 -11.28
CA VAL A 52 -7.52 -4.10 -10.77
C VAL A 52 -7.20 -3.67 -9.34
N TYR A 53 -6.90 -4.63 -8.47
CA TYR A 53 -6.46 -4.35 -7.10
C TYR A 53 -5.15 -3.55 -7.08
N GLY A 54 -4.19 -3.95 -7.92
CA GLY A 54 -2.92 -3.24 -8.08
C GLY A 54 -3.10 -1.79 -8.54
N ALA A 55 -4.05 -1.54 -9.46
CA ALA A 55 -4.40 -0.19 -9.90
C ALA A 55 -4.96 0.65 -8.74
N ALA A 56 -5.90 0.11 -7.96
CA ALA A 56 -6.44 0.79 -6.77
C ALA A 56 -5.34 1.13 -5.75
N LYS A 57 -4.45 0.20 -5.46
CA LYS A 57 -3.32 0.43 -4.53
C LYS A 57 -2.22 1.33 -5.13
N GLY A 58 -2.10 1.37 -6.46
CA GLY A 58 -1.29 2.34 -7.19
C GLY A 58 -1.81 3.77 -7.03
N LEU A 59 -3.13 3.96 -7.14
CA LEU A 59 -3.81 5.22 -6.87
C LEU A 59 -3.50 5.69 -5.44
N VAL A 60 -3.69 4.85 -4.44
CA VAL A 60 -3.37 5.15 -3.02
C VAL A 60 -1.90 5.53 -2.84
N SER A 61 -0.99 4.81 -3.52
CA SER A 61 0.44 5.09 -3.42
C SER A 61 0.82 6.45 -4.00
N ARG A 62 0.26 6.83 -5.16
CA ARG A 62 0.48 8.14 -5.77
C ARG A 62 -0.14 9.26 -4.96
N TYR A 63 -1.34 9.05 -4.46
CA TYR A 63 -2.01 10.00 -3.60
C TYR A 63 -1.19 10.28 -2.32
N ALA A 64 -0.73 9.22 -1.64
CA ALA A 64 0.09 9.36 -0.44
C ALA A 64 1.40 10.15 -0.71
N GLN A 65 2.08 9.89 -1.84
CA GLN A 65 3.26 10.66 -2.26
C GLN A 65 2.95 12.14 -2.45
N GLY A 66 1.84 12.45 -3.13
CA GLY A 66 1.38 13.83 -3.33
C GLY A 66 1.06 14.53 -2.01
N MET A 67 0.37 13.82 -1.10
CA MET A 67 0.06 14.34 0.23
C MET A 67 1.32 14.55 1.08
N GLN A 68 2.29 13.65 1.04
CA GLN A 68 3.60 13.82 1.69
C GLN A 68 4.29 15.09 1.21
N HIS A 69 4.31 15.34 -0.09
CA HIS A 69 4.91 16.53 -0.67
C HIS A 69 4.14 17.80 -0.25
N ARG A 70 2.82 17.80 -0.34
CA ARG A 70 1.95 18.91 0.08
C ARG A 70 2.15 19.31 1.55
N LEU A 71 2.33 18.32 2.43
CA LEU A 71 2.42 18.54 3.87
C LEU A 71 3.85 18.56 4.42
N ALA A 72 4.87 18.55 3.57
CA ALA A 72 6.29 18.45 3.94
C ALA A 72 6.77 19.54 4.93
N HIS A 73 6.14 20.71 4.92
CA HIS A 73 6.50 21.84 5.78
C HIS A 73 5.50 22.08 6.92
N THR A 74 4.69 21.07 7.25
CA THR A 74 3.72 21.08 8.36
C THR A 74 4.13 20.11 9.45
N GLY A 75 3.48 20.18 10.62
CA GLY A 75 3.61 19.21 11.68
C GLY A 75 2.87 17.88 11.41
N VAL A 76 2.22 17.73 10.26
CA VAL A 76 1.46 16.52 9.90
C VAL A 76 2.35 15.52 9.15
N LYS A 77 2.41 14.30 9.64
CA LYS A 77 3.15 13.20 9.00
C LYS A 77 2.19 12.34 8.15
N VAL A 78 2.67 11.89 7.00
CA VAL A 78 1.94 10.93 6.14
C VAL A 78 2.79 9.69 5.96
N VAL A 79 2.24 8.53 6.34
CA VAL A 79 2.92 7.23 6.31
C VAL A 79 2.17 6.32 5.34
N LEU A 80 2.82 5.94 4.25
CA LEU A 80 2.30 4.93 3.32
C LEU A 80 2.80 3.55 3.74
N ILE A 81 1.87 2.66 4.06
CA ILE A 81 2.16 1.29 4.48
C ILE A 81 1.97 0.37 3.27
N LYS A 82 2.97 -0.46 2.98
CA LYS A 82 2.96 -1.41 1.86
C LYS A 82 3.17 -2.84 2.36
N PRO A 83 2.11 -3.51 2.83
CA PRO A 83 2.21 -4.91 3.19
C PRO A 83 2.45 -5.79 1.98
N GLY A 84 3.29 -6.82 2.16
CA GLY A 84 3.29 -8.00 1.32
C GLY A 84 2.14 -8.95 1.68
N PRO A 85 2.13 -10.18 1.12
CA PRO A 85 1.15 -11.20 1.48
C PRO A 85 1.16 -11.50 2.97
N THR A 86 0.05 -11.23 3.63
CA THR A 86 -0.15 -11.38 5.08
C THR A 86 -1.20 -12.45 5.33
N ASP A 87 -1.01 -13.28 6.35
CA ASP A 87 -1.92 -14.40 6.69
C ASP A 87 -3.24 -13.87 7.26
N THR A 88 -4.19 -13.65 6.37
CA THR A 88 -5.53 -13.13 6.66
C THR A 88 -6.57 -13.91 5.84
N PRO A 89 -7.87 -13.83 6.17
CA PRO A 89 -8.92 -14.44 5.35
C PRO A 89 -8.88 -14.00 3.87
N MET A 90 -8.45 -12.78 3.58
CA MET A 90 -8.32 -12.25 2.21
C MET A 90 -7.28 -13.01 1.37
N THR A 91 -6.28 -13.60 1.99
CA THR A 91 -5.16 -14.28 1.32
C THR A 91 -5.19 -15.80 1.47
N SER A 92 -6.30 -16.37 1.95
CA SER A 92 -6.47 -17.82 2.16
C SER A 92 -6.16 -18.63 0.91
N ASP A 93 -6.62 -18.20 -0.27
CA ASP A 93 -6.38 -18.88 -1.54
C ASP A 93 -4.90 -18.90 -1.95
N LEU A 94 -4.19 -17.83 -1.65
CA LEU A 94 -2.74 -17.74 -1.91
C LEU A 94 -1.97 -18.67 -0.97
N LYS A 95 -2.39 -18.73 0.30
CA LYS A 95 -1.84 -19.65 1.30
C LYS A 95 -2.07 -21.10 0.90
N ALA A 96 -3.28 -21.45 0.43
CA ALA A 96 -3.61 -22.79 -0.06
C ALA A 96 -2.75 -23.20 -1.27
N LYS A 97 -2.29 -22.24 -2.08
CA LYS A 97 -1.34 -22.45 -3.19
C LYS A 97 0.13 -22.51 -2.76
N GLY A 98 0.40 -22.55 -1.44
CA GLY A 98 1.76 -22.68 -0.89
C GLY A 98 2.56 -21.37 -0.83
N GLN A 99 1.93 -20.21 -1.02
CA GLN A 99 2.64 -18.94 -0.90
C GLN A 99 2.97 -18.66 0.57
N LYS A 100 4.23 -18.29 0.85
CA LYS A 100 4.64 -17.88 2.19
C LYS A 100 3.98 -16.57 2.56
N MET A 101 3.33 -16.54 3.72
CA MET A 101 2.66 -15.39 4.30
C MET A 101 3.42 -14.86 5.51
N ALA A 102 3.39 -13.54 5.70
CA ALA A 102 3.81 -12.95 6.96
C ALA A 102 2.69 -13.11 8.01
N SER A 103 3.04 -13.28 9.28
CA SER A 103 2.03 -13.27 10.33
C SER A 103 1.45 -11.86 10.54
N VAL A 104 0.21 -11.80 10.99
CA VAL A 104 -0.48 -10.53 11.27
C VAL A 104 0.27 -9.74 12.34
N GLU A 105 0.82 -10.42 13.34
CA GLU A 105 1.55 -9.82 14.47
C GLU A 105 2.81 -9.10 13.99
N VAL A 106 3.61 -9.74 13.13
CA VAL A 106 4.83 -9.14 12.55
C VAL A 106 4.48 -7.91 11.73
N VAL A 107 3.47 -8.02 10.88
CA VAL A 107 3.02 -6.90 10.03
C VAL A 107 2.51 -5.75 10.90
N ALA A 108 1.69 -6.03 11.91
CA ALA A 108 1.16 -5.00 12.81
C ALA A 108 2.27 -4.29 13.59
N GLN A 109 3.25 -5.03 14.11
CA GLN A 109 4.39 -4.45 14.82
C GLN A 109 5.22 -3.53 13.93
N ASP A 110 5.52 -3.94 12.70
CA ASP A 110 6.25 -3.13 11.73
C ASP A 110 5.48 -1.84 11.41
N ILE A 111 4.16 -1.94 11.22
CA ILE A 111 3.28 -0.79 10.97
C ILE A 111 3.35 0.21 12.13
N VAL A 112 3.15 -0.27 13.37
CA VAL A 112 3.16 0.59 14.56
C VAL A 112 4.52 1.28 14.72
N LYS A 113 5.62 0.55 14.56
CA LYS A 113 6.98 1.11 14.61
C LYS A 113 7.21 2.16 13.52
N GLY A 114 6.78 1.87 12.30
CA GLY A 114 6.93 2.79 11.17
C GLY A 114 6.12 4.07 11.34
N ILE A 115 4.89 3.96 11.88
CA ILE A 115 4.04 5.11 12.21
C ILE A 115 4.68 5.97 13.31
N ALA A 116 5.12 5.35 14.39
CA ALA A 116 5.77 6.03 15.52
C ALA A 116 7.04 6.77 15.06
N ALA A 117 7.83 6.16 14.18
CA ALA A 117 9.03 6.77 13.60
C ALA A 117 8.73 7.82 12.52
N GLY A 118 7.48 7.96 12.07
CA GLY A 118 7.08 8.87 10.98
C GLY A 118 7.74 8.52 9.64
N GLN A 119 7.97 7.23 9.40
CA GLN A 119 8.58 6.78 8.13
C GLN A 119 7.64 7.08 6.96
N PRO A 120 8.11 7.73 5.89
CA PRO A 120 7.23 8.06 4.78
C PRO A 120 6.69 6.83 4.04
N VAL A 121 7.46 5.73 3.99
CA VAL A 121 7.04 4.46 3.38
C VAL A 121 7.51 3.29 4.24
N VAL A 122 6.57 2.44 4.64
CA VAL A 122 6.81 1.22 5.43
C VAL A 122 6.48 0.00 4.57
N TYR A 123 7.50 -0.74 4.16
CA TYR A 123 7.32 -2.07 3.59
C TYR A 123 7.32 -3.10 4.72
N THR A 124 6.32 -3.98 4.76
CA THR A 124 6.24 -4.98 5.81
C THR A 124 5.85 -6.38 5.30
N PRO A 125 6.62 -7.41 5.61
CA PRO A 125 7.99 -7.37 6.16
C PRO A 125 8.97 -6.58 5.27
N GLY A 126 10.00 -6.01 5.88
CA GLY A 126 10.95 -5.10 5.21
C GLY A 126 11.63 -5.66 3.97
N ILE A 127 11.73 -6.98 3.83
CA ILE A 127 12.29 -7.65 2.63
C ILE A 127 11.55 -7.25 1.35
N TRP A 128 10.27 -6.89 1.44
CA TRP A 128 9.48 -6.46 0.29
C TRP A 128 9.99 -5.18 -0.36
N ARG A 129 10.71 -4.35 0.39
CA ARG A 129 11.38 -3.17 -0.19
C ARG A 129 12.39 -3.57 -1.26
N VAL A 130 13.20 -4.59 -0.98
CA VAL A 130 14.21 -5.08 -1.92
C VAL A 130 13.56 -5.83 -3.08
N ILE A 131 12.60 -6.71 -2.78
CA ILE A 131 11.86 -7.46 -3.80
C ILE A 131 11.19 -6.49 -4.79
N MET A 132 10.49 -5.48 -4.29
CA MET A 132 9.78 -4.53 -5.16
C MET A 132 10.73 -3.59 -5.89
N LEU A 133 11.89 -3.24 -5.31
CA LEU A 133 12.92 -2.52 -6.05
C LEU A 133 13.34 -3.29 -7.31
N VAL A 134 13.60 -4.59 -7.19
CA VAL A 134 13.93 -5.44 -8.35
C VAL A 134 12.72 -5.54 -9.30
N VAL A 135 11.54 -5.87 -8.78
CA VAL A 135 10.34 -6.07 -9.60
C VAL A 135 9.99 -4.83 -10.42
N MET A 136 10.06 -3.64 -9.83
CA MET A 136 9.76 -2.37 -10.53
C MET A 136 10.71 -2.09 -11.69
N HIS A 137 11.97 -2.51 -11.59
CA HIS A 137 12.99 -2.23 -12.59
C HIS A 137 13.21 -3.35 -13.61
N LEU A 138 12.51 -4.48 -13.48
CA LEU A 138 12.59 -5.55 -14.47
C LEU A 138 12.15 -5.06 -15.86
N PRO A 139 12.93 -5.29 -16.92
CA PRO A 139 12.51 -4.98 -18.28
C PRO A 139 11.19 -5.69 -18.63
N ARG A 140 10.34 -5.04 -19.42
CA ARG A 140 9.02 -5.55 -19.77
C ARG A 140 9.03 -6.95 -20.38
N PHE A 141 10.01 -7.23 -21.25
CA PHE A 141 10.13 -8.53 -21.91
C PHE A 141 10.49 -9.67 -20.95
N VAL A 142 11.20 -9.37 -19.85
CA VAL A 142 11.48 -10.32 -18.76
C VAL A 142 10.23 -10.46 -17.89
N PHE A 143 9.65 -9.34 -17.46
CA PHE A 143 8.49 -9.33 -16.57
C PHE A 143 7.29 -10.08 -17.15
N ASN A 144 7.03 -9.93 -18.46
CA ASN A 144 5.91 -10.60 -19.13
C ASN A 144 6.01 -12.14 -19.17
N LYS A 145 7.23 -12.69 -18.98
CA LYS A 145 7.44 -14.14 -18.88
C LYS A 145 7.25 -14.69 -17.47
N LEU A 146 7.19 -13.82 -16.47
CA LEU A 146 7.01 -14.22 -15.09
C LEU A 146 5.53 -14.47 -14.77
N ASN A 147 5.30 -15.46 -13.93
CA ASN A 147 3.97 -15.81 -13.45
C ASN A 147 3.76 -15.32 -12.00
N ILE A 148 3.82 -14.00 -11.83
CA ILE A 148 3.73 -13.29 -10.55
C ILE A 148 2.56 -12.33 -10.50
#